data_b25b89da69fe1890fb8c6bf586615b8e
#
_entry.id   b25b89da69fe1890fb8c6bf586615b8e
#
_cell.length_a   1.000
_cell.length_b   1.000
_cell.length_c   1.000
_cell.angle_alpha   90.00
_cell.angle_beta   90.00
_cell.angle_gamma   90.00
#
_symmetry.space_group_name_H-M   'P 1'
#
loop_
_entity.id
_entity.type
_entity.pdbx_description
1 polymer ?
#
loop_
_entity_poly.entity_id
_entity_poly.type
_entity_poly.pdbx_seq_one_letter_code
_entity_poly.pdbx_strand_id
1 'polypeptide(L)'
;MPRTVKLKIYRFDPDKDQKPYMQDVTVELEDTDKMLLDALQRIKSDVDDTLSLRRSCREGVCGSDAMNINGKNGLACTTNLNELTQPITLRPLPGLPVIRDLIVDMTQFFKQYHSITPYLVNDSIRPEKERLQTPTEREELDGLYECILCACCSTSCPSFWWNPDKFVGPAGLLQAYRFIADSRDEATATRLDNLEDPYRLFRCHSIMNCVDVCPKGLNPNKAIGKIKELMVRRAV
;
A
#
# COMPACT_ATOMS: atom_id res chain seq x y z
N MET A 1 2.56 -34.41 -7.31
CA MET A 1 1.12 -34.73 -7.52
C MET A 1 0.38 -33.41 -7.62
N PRO A 2 -0.58 -33.26 -8.53
CA PRO A 2 -1.33 -32.03 -8.62
C PRO A 2 -1.98 -31.71 -7.27
N ARG A 3 -1.86 -30.46 -6.84
CA ARG A 3 -2.40 -29.97 -5.58
C ARG A 3 -3.66 -29.16 -5.84
N THR A 4 -4.75 -29.53 -5.22
CA THR A 4 -6.03 -28.80 -5.33
C THR A 4 -6.12 -27.69 -4.28
N VAL A 5 -6.46 -26.48 -4.70
CA VAL A 5 -6.67 -25.32 -3.81
C VAL A 5 -8.09 -24.80 -3.99
N LYS A 6 -8.74 -24.50 -2.85
CA LYS A 6 -10.09 -23.94 -2.81
C LYS A 6 -10.03 -22.46 -2.46
N LEU A 7 -10.67 -21.63 -3.29
CA LEU A 7 -10.72 -20.18 -3.10
C LEU A 7 -12.18 -19.71 -3.03
N LYS A 8 -12.38 -18.61 -2.33
CA LYS A 8 -13.63 -17.85 -2.32
C LYS A 8 -13.31 -16.42 -2.76
N ILE A 9 -13.66 -16.08 -3.98
CA ILE A 9 -13.23 -14.84 -4.65
C ILE A 9 -14.39 -13.87 -4.75
N TYR A 10 -14.16 -12.63 -4.33
CA TYR A 10 -15.09 -11.52 -4.54
C TYR A 10 -15.20 -11.22 -6.04
N ARG A 11 -16.45 -11.20 -6.54
CA ARG A 11 -16.78 -10.91 -7.93
C ARG A 11 -17.75 -9.74 -8.01
N PHE A 12 -17.50 -8.88 -8.97
CA PHE A 12 -18.36 -7.77 -9.33
C PHE A 12 -18.02 -7.26 -10.72
N ASP A 13 -18.97 -7.33 -11.64
CA ASP A 13 -18.91 -6.71 -12.95
C ASP A 13 -19.96 -5.59 -13.01
N PRO A 14 -19.56 -4.30 -13.04
CA PRO A 14 -20.52 -3.18 -13.01
C PRO A 14 -21.48 -3.16 -14.20
N ASP A 15 -21.14 -3.82 -15.31
CA ASP A 15 -21.96 -3.88 -16.51
C ASP A 15 -23.04 -4.98 -16.45
N LYS A 16 -22.90 -5.94 -15.51
CA LYS A 16 -23.75 -7.13 -15.42
C LYS A 16 -24.38 -7.35 -14.05
N ASP A 17 -23.67 -6.99 -12.99
CA ASP A 17 -24.04 -7.37 -11.62
C ASP A 17 -24.74 -6.21 -10.91
N GLN A 18 -25.89 -6.46 -10.30
CA GLN A 18 -26.56 -5.47 -9.43
C GLN A 18 -25.87 -5.32 -8.08
N LYS A 19 -25.20 -6.36 -7.61
CA LYS A 19 -24.46 -6.39 -6.34
C LYS A 19 -23.31 -7.41 -6.39
N PRO A 20 -22.24 -7.18 -5.62
CA PRO A 20 -21.13 -8.12 -5.56
C PRO A 20 -21.55 -9.46 -4.90
N TYR A 21 -20.83 -10.52 -5.25
CA TYR A 21 -21.00 -11.85 -4.68
C TYR A 21 -19.65 -12.54 -4.44
N MET A 22 -19.66 -13.67 -3.73
CA MET A 22 -18.48 -14.50 -3.53
C MET A 22 -18.62 -15.77 -4.37
N GLN A 23 -17.65 -15.99 -5.27
CA GLN A 23 -17.56 -17.18 -6.11
C GLN A 23 -16.66 -18.21 -5.45
N ASP A 24 -17.16 -19.43 -5.30
CA ASP A 24 -16.34 -20.58 -4.89
C ASP A 24 -15.63 -21.15 -6.13
N VAL A 25 -14.31 -21.24 -6.06
CA VAL A 25 -13.46 -21.74 -7.15
C VAL A 25 -12.52 -22.81 -6.62
N THR A 26 -12.37 -23.88 -7.40
CA THR A 26 -11.39 -24.93 -7.12
C THR A 26 -10.44 -25.01 -8.30
N VAL A 27 -9.15 -24.99 -8.05
CA VAL A 27 -8.10 -25.02 -9.08
C VAL A 27 -7.06 -26.07 -8.76
N GLU A 28 -6.61 -26.79 -9.79
CA GLU A 28 -5.47 -27.71 -9.70
C GLU A 28 -4.19 -26.95 -10.02
N LEU A 29 -3.17 -27.15 -9.19
CA LEU A 29 -1.88 -26.48 -9.27
C LEU A 29 -0.78 -27.48 -9.54
N GLU A 30 0.23 -27.05 -10.28
CA GLU A 30 1.46 -27.79 -10.47
C GLU A 30 2.43 -27.60 -9.28
N ASP A 31 3.47 -28.43 -9.19
CA ASP A 31 4.48 -28.33 -8.13
C ASP A 31 5.29 -27.00 -8.18
N THR A 32 5.27 -26.32 -9.31
CA THR A 32 5.89 -25.00 -9.53
C THR A 32 5.05 -23.84 -9.02
N ASP A 33 3.72 -24.03 -8.89
CA ASP A 33 2.78 -22.98 -8.47
C ASP A 33 2.81 -22.85 -6.94
N LYS A 34 3.56 -21.89 -6.43
CA LYS A 34 3.80 -21.72 -4.99
C LYS A 34 3.10 -20.51 -4.39
N MET A 35 2.95 -19.45 -5.17
CA MET A 35 2.39 -18.18 -4.71
C MET A 35 0.90 -18.08 -5.04
N LEU A 36 0.18 -17.28 -4.28
CA LEU A 36 -1.25 -17.02 -4.52
C LEU A 36 -1.50 -16.47 -5.93
N LEU A 37 -0.57 -15.66 -6.46
CA LEU A 37 -0.69 -15.12 -7.80
C LEU A 37 -0.63 -16.23 -8.87
N ASP A 38 0.12 -17.32 -8.64
CA ASP A 38 0.16 -18.46 -9.57
C ASP A 38 -1.22 -19.11 -9.66
N ALA A 39 -1.87 -19.36 -8.51
CA ALA A 39 -3.23 -19.89 -8.47
C ALA A 39 -4.23 -18.96 -9.19
N LEU A 40 -4.14 -17.65 -8.98
CA LEU A 40 -5.01 -16.68 -9.67
C LEU A 40 -4.80 -16.66 -11.18
N GLN A 41 -3.57 -16.85 -11.64
CA GLN A 41 -3.26 -16.95 -13.05
C GLN A 41 -3.83 -18.24 -13.67
N ARG A 42 -3.72 -19.40 -12.97
CA ARG A 42 -4.35 -20.65 -13.38
C ARG A 42 -5.88 -20.53 -13.44
N ILE A 43 -6.48 -19.91 -12.44
CA ILE A 43 -7.94 -19.66 -12.48
C ILE A 43 -8.30 -18.87 -13.73
N LYS A 44 -7.56 -17.78 -14.01
CA LYS A 44 -7.85 -16.92 -15.16
C LYS A 44 -7.61 -17.60 -16.51
N SER A 45 -6.62 -18.51 -16.62
CA SER A 45 -6.34 -19.21 -17.88
C SER A 45 -7.23 -20.43 -18.10
N ASP A 46 -7.52 -21.20 -17.04
CA ASP A 46 -8.04 -22.55 -17.20
C ASP A 46 -9.49 -22.72 -16.69
N VAL A 47 -9.95 -21.80 -15.83
CA VAL A 47 -11.27 -21.92 -15.17
C VAL A 47 -12.21 -20.78 -15.53
N ASP A 48 -11.77 -19.51 -15.41
CA ASP A 48 -12.62 -18.32 -15.59
C ASP A 48 -11.78 -17.11 -16.07
N ASP A 49 -11.78 -16.87 -17.37
CA ASP A 49 -11.04 -15.79 -18.03
C ASP A 49 -11.59 -14.39 -17.70
N THR A 50 -12.81 -14.32 -17.16
CA THR A 50 -13.47 -13.06 -16.78
C THR A 50 -12.92 -12.46 -15.49
N LEU A 51 -12.20 -13.26 -14.66
CA LEU A 51 -11.61 -12.79 -13.41
C LEU A 51 -10.67 -11.60 -13.65
N SER A 52 -10.96 -10.47 -12.98
CA SER A 52 -10.19 -9.24 -13.13
C SER A 52 -9.29 -8.99 -11.93
N LEU A 53 -7.98 -8.87 -12.17
CA LEU A 53 -6.96 -8.53 -11.18
C LEU A 53 -5.83 -7.76 -11.82
N ARG A 54 -5.09 -6.99 -11.01
CA ARG A 54 -3.86 -6.33 -11.45
C ARG A 54 -2.66 -7.22 -11.12
N ARG A 55 -1.69 -7.25 -12.01
CA ARG A 55 -0.39 -7.91 -11.82
C ARG A 55 0.68 -7.29 -12.69
N SER A 56 1.95 -7.37 -12.28
CA SER A 56 3.08 -6.92 -13.09
C SER A 56 4.36 -7.66 -12.72
N CYS A 57 5.17 -7.17 -11.76
CA CYS A 57 6.54 -7.64 -11.49
C CYS A 57 6.65 -9.09 -10.98
N ARG A 58 5.67 -9.60 -10.24
CA ARG A 58 5.64 -10.93 -9.60
C ARG A 58 6.65 -11.14 -8.45
N GLU A 59 7.33 -10.09 -8.01
CA GLU A 59 8.43 -10.14 -7.02
C GLU A 59 8.29 -9.12 -5.89
N GLY A 60 7.08 -8.59 -5.66
CA GLY A 60 6.80 -7.70 -4.55
C GLY A 60 7.40 -6.30 -4.68
N VAL A 61 7.62 -5.79 -5.90
CA VAL A 61 8.21 -4.46 -6.14
C VAL A 61 7.19 -3.45 -6.67
N CYS A 62 6.24 -3.87 -7.51
CA CYS A 62 5.29 -2.95 -8.14
C CYS A 62 4.04 -2.66 -7.29
N GLY A 63 3.69 -3.53 -6.33
CA GLY A 63 2.50 -3.38 -5.48
C GLY A 63 1.15 -3.53 -6.18
N SER A 64 1.12 -3.88 -7.47
CA SER A 64 -0.11 -3.86 -8.27
C SER A 64 -1.12 -4.94 -7.89
N ASP A 65 -0.66 -6.08 -7.39
CA ASP A 65 -1.45 -7.25 -7.02
C ASP A 65 -1.86 -7.26 -5.53
N ALA A 66 -1.89 -6.08 -4.92
CA ALA A 66 -2.34 -5.91 -3.55
C ALA A 66 -3.85 -6.19 -3.43
N MET A 67 -4.22 -7.03 -2.45
CA MET A 67 -5.60 -7.40 -2.17
C MET A 67 -5.77 -7.82 -0.72
N ASN A 68 -7.00 -8.06 -0.29
CA ASN A 68 -7.28 -8.64 1.03
C ASN A 68 -7.33 -10.16 0.92
N ILE A 69 -6.47 -10.83 1.67
CA ILE A 69 -6.25 -12.29 1.66
C ILE A 69 -6.60 -12.80 3.04
N ASN A 70 -7.65 -13.62 3.18
CA ASN A 70 -8.13 -14.15 4.47
C ASN A 70 -8.28 -13.07 5.57
N GLY A 71 -8.74 -11.87 5.18
CA GLY A 71 -8.94 -10.74 6.11
C GLY A 71 -7.72 -9.82 6.30
N LYS A 72 -6.53 -10.18 5.82
CA LYS A 72 -5.30 -9.38 5.91
C LYS A 72 -4.89 -8.85 4.53
N ASN A 73 -4.51 -7.57 4.45
CA ASN A 73 -4.01 -7.00 3.19
C ASN A 73 -2.59 -7.50 2.90
N GLY A 74 -2.32 -7.86 1.65
CA GLY A 74 -1.02 -8.38 1.23
C GLY A 74 -0.89 -8.38 -0.29
N LEU A 75 0.26 -8.86 -0.80
CA LEU A 75 0.52 -9.02 -2.22
C LEU A 75 0.34 -10.50 -2.62
N ALA A 76 -0.41 -10.75 -3.67
CA ALA A 76 -0.62 -12.12 -4.15
C ALA A 76 0.68 -12.78 -4.65
N CYS A 77 1.62 -12.02 -5.21
CA CYS A 77 2.88 -12.53 -5.75
C CYS A 77 3.90 -12.96 -4.68
N THR A 78 3.76 -12.49 -3.44
CA THR A 78 4.68 -12.84 -2.34
C THR A 78 4.01 -13.66 -1.23
N THR A 79 2.71 -13.92 -1.34
CA THR A 79 1.98 -14.73 -0.36
C THR A 79 2.05 -16.21 -0.75
N ASN A 80 2.69 -17.02 0.10
CA ASN A 80 2.83 -18.45 -0.13
C ASN A 80 1.52 -19.19 0.17
N LEU A 81 1.07 -20.00 -0.79
CA LEU A 81 -0.17 -20.80 -0.66
C LEU A 81 -0.15 -21.79 0.50
N ASN A 82 1.04 -22.25 0.93
CA ASN A 82 1.17 -23.20 2.04
C ASN A 82 0.89 -22.55 3.41
N GLU A 83 0.97 -21.21 3.50
CA GLU A 83 0.73 -20.45 4.72
C GLU A 83 -0.74 -20.06 4.88
N LEU A 84 -1.56 -20.32 3.85
CA LEU A 84 -2.94 -19.89 3.81
C LEU A 84 -3.92 -20.99 4.23
N THR A 85 -4.81 -20.64 5.15
CA THR A 85 -5.96 -21.49 5.51
C THR A 85 -6.98 -21.49 4.38
N GLN A 86 -7.44 -22.67 4.00
CA GLN A 86 -8.46 -22.86 2.96
C GLN A 86 -9.87 -22.99 3.58
N PRO A 87 -10.94 -22.56 2.87
CA PRO A 87 -10.90 -21.89 1.57
C PRO A 87 -10.25 -20.49 1.68
N ILE A 88 -9.36 -20.16 0.71
CA ILE A 88 -8.70 -18.86 0.69
C ILE A 88 -9.70 -17.78 0.25
N THR A 89 -10.02 -16.86 1.13
CA THR A 89 -10.96 -15.77 0.84
C THR A 89 -10.21 -14.56 0.30
N LEU A 90 -10.59 -14.15 -0.92
CA LEU A 90 -9.99 -13.01 -1.60
C LEU A 90 -11.01 -11.90 -1.80
N ARG A 91 -10.63 -10.68 -1.42
CA ARG A 91 -11.43 -9.47 -1.59
C ARG A 91 -10.57 -8.33 -2.14
N PRO A 92 -11.16 -7.32 -2.79
CA PRO A 92 -10.43 -6.10 -3.12
C PRO A 92 -9.93 -5.41 -1.84
N LEU A 93 -8.94 -4.51 -1.98
CA LEU A 93 -8.48 -3.67 -0.87
C LEU A 93 -9.67 -2.88 -0.27
N PRO A 94 -9.88 -2.93 1.06
CA PRO A 94 -11.02 -2.28 1.69
C PRO A 94 -10.91 -0.75 1.68
N GLY A 95 -12.06 -0.06 1.68
CA GLY A 95 -12.10 1.40 1.80
C GLY A 95 -11.78 2.17 0.51
N LEU A 96 -11.59 1.47 -0.61
CA LEU A 96 -11.49 2.04 -1.95
C LEU A 96 -12.65 1.57 -2.82
N PRO A 97 -13.16 2.39 -3.77
CA PRO A 97 -14.21 1.97 -4.70
C PRO A 97 -13.75 0.80 -5.56
N VAL A 98 -14.61 -0.20 -5.72
CA VAL A 98 -14.35 -1.35 -6.60
C VAL A 98 -14.67 -0.98 -8.04
N ILE A 99 -13.73 -1.19 -8.95
CA ILE A 99 -13.94 -1.04 -10.40
C ILE A 99 -14.54 -2.34 -10.94
N ARG A 100 -13.84 -3.47 -10.70
CA ARG A 100 -14.27 -4.80 -11.11
C ARG A 100 -13.52 -5.85 -10.29
N ASP A 101 -14.21 -6.85 -9.76
CA ASP A 101 -13.66 -7.97 -8.98
C ASP A 101 -12.63 -7.51 -7.91
N LEU A 102 -11.34 -7.82 -8.11
CA LEU A 102 -10.25 -7.47 -7.20
C LEU A 102 -9.58 -6.13 -7.52
N ILE A 103 -10.08 -5.40 -8.52
CA ILE A 103 -9.53 -4.13 -8.97
C ILE A 103 -10.26 -2.97 -8.29
N VAL A 104 -9.51 -2.11 -7.61
CA VAL A 104 -10.02 -0.90 -6.95
C VAL A 104 -9.54 0.38 -7.64
N ASP A 105 -10.30 1.46 -7.46
CA ASP A 105 -9.91 2.80 -7.89
C ASP A 105 -8.91 3.40 -6.88
N MET A 106 -7.70 3.68 -7.35
CA MET A 106 -6.61 4.24 -6.56
C MET A 106 -6.54 5.77 -6.61
N THR A 107 -7.47 6.43 -7.30
CA THR A 107 -7.43 7.89 -7.53
C THR A 107 -7.32 8.67 -6.22
N GLN A 108 -8.17 8.36 -5.23
CA GLN A 108 -8.13 9.04 -3.93
C GLN A 108 -6.83 8.78 -3.16
N PHE A 109 -6.30 7.57 -3.23
CA PHE A 109 -5.00 7.23 -2.61
C PHE A 109 -3.86 8.06 -3.21
N PHE A 110 -3.78 8.15 -4.53
CA PHE A 110 -2.75 8.96 -5.20
C PHE A 110 -2.98 10.46 -5.04
N LYS A 111 -4.22 10.94 -4.92
CA LYS A 111 -4.51 12.33 -4.56
C LYS A 111 -3.90 12.69 -3.21
N GLN A 112 -4.04 11.85 -2.19
CA GLN A 112 -3.40 12.05 -0.90
C GLN A 112 -1.87 11.98 -0.99
N TYR A 113 -1.32 11.05 -1.76
CA TYR A 113 0.11 10.96 -2.02
C TYR A 113 0.65 12.24 -2.68
N HIS A 114 0.01 12.74 -3.73
CA HIS A 114 0.46 13.96 -4.41
C HIS A 114 0.34 15.21 -3.52
N SER A 115 -0.60 15.21 -2.58
CA SER A 115 -0.82 16.36 -1.67
C SER A 115 0.35 16.66 -0.73
N ILE A 116 1.28 15.73 -0.57
CA ILE A 116 2.48 15.90 0.30
C ILE A 116 3.71 16.36 -0.49
N THR A 117 3.56 16.76 -1.75
CA THR A 117 4.69 17.16 -2.63
C THR A 117 5.79 16.10 -2.65
N PRO A 118 5.51 14.89 -3.27
CA PRO A 118 6.37 13.72 -3.16
C PRO A 118 7.61 13.76 -4.08
N TYR A 119 8.36 14.84 -4.00
CA TYR A 119 9.63 15.04 -4.70
C TYR A 119 10.53 15.98 -3.90
N LEU A 120 11.84 15.93 -4.16
CA LEU A 120 12.83 16.77 -3.51
C LEU A 120 12.61 18.22 -3.91
N VAL A 121 12.51 19.12 -2.93
CA VAL A 121 12.45 20.58 -3.11
C VAL A 121 13.75 21.17 -2.63
N ASN A 122 14.47 21.82 -3.54
CA ASN A 122 15.72 22.48 -3.23
C ASN A 122 15.96 23.62 -4.21
N ASP A 123 15.89 24.85 -3.70
CA ASP A 123 16.05 26.10 -4.46
C ASP A 123 17.46 26.69 -4.37
N SER A 124 18.37 26.07 -3.59
CA SER A 124 19.75 26.51 -3.48
C SER A 124 20.53 26.30 -4.79
N ILE A 125 21.60 27.07 -4.96
CA ILE A 125 22.44 26.99 -6.14
C ILE A 125 22.87 25.55 -6.39
N ARG A 126 22.62 25.08 -7.62
CA ARG A 126 23.00 23.74 -8.02
C ARG A 126 24.52 23.56 -7.96
N PRO A 127 25.02 22.58 -7.19
CA PRO A 127 26.44 22.27 -7.16
C PRO A 127 26.93 21.77 -8.53
N GLU A 128 28.22 21.90 -8.81
CA GLU A 128 28.81 21.47 -10.07
C GLU A 128 28.57 19.98 -10.39
N LYS A 129 28.61 19.14 -9.35
CA LYS A 129 28.41 17.69 -9.52
C LYS A 129 27.07 17.25 -8.92
N GLU A 130 27.05 16.97 -7.60
CA GLU A 130 25.88 16.44 -6.90
C GLU A 130 25.74 17.03 -5.49
N ARG A 131 24.54 16.93 -4.92
CA ARG A 131 24.30 17.25 -3.51
C ARG A 131 24.72 16.07 -2.66
N LEU A 132 25.78 16.22 -1.92
CA LEU A 132 26.35 15.16 -1.08
C LEU A 132 25.50 14.92 0.15
N GLN A 133 25.46 13.67 0.59
CA GLN A 133 24.93 13.23 1.89
C GLN A 133 26.02 12.42 2.60
N THR A 134 26.10 12.56 3.90
CA THR A 134 26.91 11.66 4.73
C THR A 134 26.24 10.28 4.81
N PRO A 135 27.00 9.20 5.12
CA PRO A 135 26.42 7.88 5.37
C PRO A 135 25.28 7.91 6.41
N THR A 136 25.46 8.66 7.50
CA THR A 136 24.45 8.80 8.56
C THR A 136 23.17 9.46 8.06
N GLU A 137 23.27 10.55 7.29
CA GLU A 137 22.08 11.19 6.70
C GLU A 137 21.37 10.27 5.70
N ARG A 138 22.13 9.48 4.96
CA ARG A 138 21.55 8.49 4.05
C ARG A 138 20.83 7.36 4.80
N GLU A 139 21.38 6.91 5.92
CA GLU A 139 20.78 5.87 6.77
C GLU A 139 19.43 6.31 7.37
N GLU A 140 19.23 7.60 7.65
CA GLU A 140 17.93 8.13 8.10
C GLU A 140 16.78 7.90 7.11
N LEU A 141 17.08 7.63 5.84
CA LEU A 141 16.09 7.36 4.81
C LEU A 141 15.75 5.87 4.68
N ASP A 142 16.46 4.97 5.35
CA ASP A 142 16.21 3.55 5.31
C ASP A 142 14.86 3.21 5.97
N GLY A 143 14.10 2.37 5.30
CA GLY A 143 12.71 2.08 5.68
C GLY A 143 11.69 3.13 5.23
N LEU A 144 12.09 4.14 4.45
CA LEU A 144 11.22 5.19 3.93
C LEU A 144 11.07 5.11 2.41
N TYR A 145 12.18 5.07 1.67
CA TYR A 145 12.19 5.08 0.20
C TYR A 145 11.77 3.73 -0.42
N GLU A 146 11.83 2.64 0.33
CA GLU A 146 11.44 1.29 -0.14
C GLU A 146 9.92 1.10 -0.27
N CYS A 147 9.14 2.11 0.08
CA CYS A 147 7.69 2.06 -0.06
C CYS A 147 7.27 1.94 -1.53
N ILE A 148 6.55 0.87 -1.85
CA ILE A 148 6.09 0.54 -3.21
C ILE A 148 4.68 1.08 -3.53
N LEU A 149 4.10 1.90 -2.67
CA LEU A 149 2.77 2.52 -2.83
C LEU A 149 1.64 1.50 -3.13
N CYS A 150 1.73 0.29 -2.57
CA CYS A 150 0.74 -0.76 -2.77
C CYS A 150 -0.61 -0.52 -2.07
N ALA A 151 -0.71 0.49 -1.23
CA ALA A 151 -1.88 0.87 -0.44
C ALA A 151 -2.32 -0.13 0.66
N CYS A 152 -1.66 -1.27 0.87
CA CYS A 152 -2.03 -2.23 1.93
C CYS A 152 -2.18 -1.56 3.30
N CYS A 153 -1.25 -0.68 3.68
CA CYS A 153 -1.26 0.02 4.97
C CYS A 153 -2.40 1.05 5.07
N SER A 154 -2.63 1.84 4.04
CA SER A 154 -3.68 2.87 4.03
C SER A 154 -5.06 2.23 4.07
N THR A 155 -5.28 1.19 3.28
CA THR A 155 -6.56 0.47 3.21
C THR A 155 -6.83 -0.46 4.38
N SER A 156 -5.85 -0.69 5.27
CA SER A 156 -6.05 -1.37 6.56
C SER A 156 -6.33 -0.42 7.73
N CYS A 157 -6.23 0.88 7.49
CA CYS A 157 -6.36 1.90 8.53
C CYS A 157 -7.80 2.40 8.67
N PRO A 158 -8.47 2.21 9.84
CA PRO A 158 -9.83 2.72 10.06
C PRO A 158 -9.94 4.23 9.85
N SER A 159 -8.94 5.01 10.26
CA SER A 159 -8.94 6.46 10.04
C SER A 159 -8.98 6.85 8.56
N PHE A 160 -8.36 6.03 7.69
CA PHE A 160 -8.43 6.23 6.25
C PHE A 160 -9.81 5.86 5.69
N TRP A 161 -10.46 4.82 6.19
CA TRP A 161 -11.82 4.46 5.76
C TRP A 161 -12.84 5.56 6.08
N TRP A 162 -12.71 6.21 7.25
CA TRP A 162 -13.66 7.24 7.69
C TRP A 162 -13.43 8.61 7.03
N ASN A 163 -12.20 8.93 6.68
CA ASN A 163 -11.83 10.23 6.12
C ASN A 163 -10.85 10.10 4.95
N PRO A 164 -11.18 9.37 3.88
CA PRO A 164 -10.25 9.12 2.76
C PRO A 164 -9.91 10.39 1.98
N ASP A 165 -10.79 11.39 2.04
CA ASP A 165 -10.65 12.70 1.38
C ASP A 165 -9.73 13.67 2.14
N LYS A 166 -9.52 13.48 3.45
CA LYS A 166 -8.77 14.40 4.32
C LYS A 166 -7.51 13.78 4.92
N PHE A 167 -7.60 12.54 5.39
CA PHE A 167 -6.45 11.86 6.01
C PHE A 167 -5.44 11.42 4.94
N VAL A 168 -4.21 11.91 5.07
CA VAL A 168 -3.12 11.57 4.14
C VAL A 168 -2.85 10.06 4.07
N GLY A 169 -3.14 9.36 5.14
CA GLY A 169 -2.92 7.92 5.24
C GLY A 169 -1.49 7.53 5.57
N PRO A 170 -1.29 6.29 6.06
CA PRO A 170 0.03 5.83 6.49
C PRO A 170 1.09 5.86 5.40
N ALA A 171 0.75 5.48 4.17
CA ALA A 171 1.70 5.52 3.04
C ALA A 171 2.12 6.94 2.69
N GLY A 172 1.16 7.88 2.61
CA GLY A 172 1.45 9.27 2.31
C GLY A 172 2.28 9.93 3.42
N LEU A 173 1.98 9.65 4.70
CA LEU A 173 2.73 10.19 5.83
C LEU A 173 4.15 9.60 5.92
N LEU A 174 4.34 8.32 5.60
CA LEU A 174 5.68 7.72 5.49
C LEU A 174 6.48 8.42 4.39
N GLN A 175 5.87 8.66 3.23
CA GLN A 175 6.52 9.37 2.12
C GLN A 175 6.74 10.85 2.44
N ALA A 176 5.86 11.51 3.21
CA ALA A 176 6.12 12.87 3.68
C ALA A 176 7.37 12.93 4.57
N TYR A 177 7.50 11.97 5.51
CA TYR A 177 8.68 11.91 6.38
C TYR A 177 9.97 11.62 5.59
N ARG A 178 9.90 10.82 4.52
CA ARG A 178 11.06 10.58 3.63
C ARG A 178 11.68 11.89 3.14
N PHE A 179 10.88 12.87 2.73
CA PHE A 179 11.39 14.17 2.27
C PHE A 179 11.74 15.11 3.41
N ILE A 180 11.02 15.04 4.54
CA ILE A 180 11.33 15.82 5.75
C ILE A 180 12.67 15.39 6.34
N ALA A 181 13.00 14.10 6.29
CA ALA A 181 14.26 13.54 6.81
C ALA A 181 15.44 13.68 5.81
N ASP A 182 15.18 14.02 4.56
CA ASP A 182 16.23 14.15 3.55
C ASP A 182 17.02 15.46 3.75
N SER A 183 18.29 15.37 4.10
CA SER A 183 19.18 16.52 4.35
C SER A 183 19.33 17.45 3.14
N ARG A 184 18.94 17.01 1.95
CA ARG A 184 18.98 17.78 0.70
C ARG A 184 17.69 18.55 0.45
N ASP A 185 16.61 18.27 1.19
CA ASP A 185 15.31 18.96 1.04
C ASP A 185 15.29 20.24 1.89
N GLU A 186 14.89 21.35 1.29
CA GLU A 186 14.83 22.67 1.93
C GLU A 186 13.40 23.07 2.33
N ALA A 187 12.38 22.24 2.03
CA ALA A 187 10.97 22.57 2.25
C ALA A 187 10.38 22.01 3.56
N THR A 188 11.20 21.60 4.52
CA THR A 188 10.73 20.96 5.79
C THR A 188 9.65 21.78 6.48
N ALA A 189 9.81 23.12 6.61
CA ALA A 189 8.81 23.97 7.25
C ALA A 189 7.47 23.93 6.51
N THR A 190 7.47 24.13 5.20
CA THR A 190 6.27 24.09 4.35
C THR A 190 5.60 22.72 4.37
N ARG A 191 6.38 21.63 4.43
CA ARG A 191 5.85 20.27 4.55
C ARG A 191 5.15 20.05 5.88
N LEU A 192 5.72 20.55 6.97
CA LEU A 192 5.11 20.51 8.30
C LEU A 192 3.82 21.34 8.33
N ASP A 193 3.82 22.58 7.81
CA ASP A 193 2.63 23.43 7.70
C ASP A 193 1.50 22.71 6.96
N ASN A 194 1.81 22.08 5.83
CA ASN A 194 0.83 21.29 5.07
C ASN A 194 0.21 20.15 5.88
N LEU A 195 0.96 19.54 6.79
CA LEU A 195 0.50 18.42 7.61
C LEU A 195 -0.16 18.85 8.92
N GLU A 196 -0.01 20.10 9.35
CA GLU A 196 -0.57 20.65 10.60
C GLU A 196 -2.07 20.90 10.49
N ASP A 197 -2.81 19.81 10.34
CA ASP A 197 -4.27 19.82 10.28
C ASP A 197 -4.80 18.63 11.09
N PRO A 198 -5.89 18.78 11.86
CA PRO A 198 -6.45 17.69 12.68
C PRO A 198 -6.80 16.44 11.89
N TYR A 199 -7.14 16.60 10.61
CA TYR A 199 -7.51 15.47 9.75
C TYR A 199 -6.34 14.91 8.94
N ARG A 200 -5.25 15.68 8.74
CA ARG A 200 -4.12 15.21 7.90
C ARG A 200 -3.15 14.33 8.67
N LEU A 201 -2.43 14.86 9.66
CA LEU A 201 -1.46 14.12 10.48
C LEU A 201 -2.13 13.51 11.72
N PHE A 202 -2.88 14.35 12.45
CA PHE A 202 -3.36 14.02 13.80
C PHE A 202 -4.53 13.03 13.80
N ARG A 203 -5.09 12.69 12.63
CA ARG A 203 -6.07 11.61 12.50
C ARG A 203 -5.45 10.22 12.69
N CYS A 204 -4.12 10.12 12.75
CA CYS A 204 -3.43 8.89 13.13
C CYS A 204 -3.53 8.68 14.65
N HIS A 205 -4.21 7.59 15.05
CA HIS A 205 -4.39 7.15 16.44
C HIS A 205 -3.46 5.99 16.84
N SER A 206 -2.40 5.73 16.06
CA SER A 206 -1.40 4.68 16.35
C SER A 206 -2.00 3.27 16.50
N ILE A 207 -2.99 2.92 15.69
CA ILE A 207 -3.66 1.60 15.71
C ILE A 207 -2.71 0.47 15.28
N MET A 208 -1.64 0.78 14.55
CA MET A 208 -0.56 -0.12 14.10
C MET A 208 -0.91 -1.10 12.97
N ASN A 209 -2.15 -1.21 12.50
CA ASN A 209 -2.50 -2.07 11.36
C ASN A 209 -1.60 -1.84 10.14
N CYS A 210 -1.17 -0.59 9.91
CA CYS A 210 -0.29 -0.22 8.81
C CYS A 210 1.11 -0.88 8.87
N VAL A 211 1.58 -1.22 10.06
CA VAL A 211 2.85 -1.92 10.25
C VAL A 211 2.67 -3.42 10.00
N ASP A 212 1.57 -3.99 10.54
CA ASP A 212 1.30 -5.43 10.45
C ASP A 212 1.08 -5.92 9.01
N VAL A 213 0.48 -5.08 8.15
CA VAL A 213 0.14 -5.46 6.76
C VAL A 213 1.17 -5.02 5.71
N CYS A 214 2.26 -4.37 6.10
CA CYS A 214 3.22 -3.87 5.12
C CYS A 214 4.03 -5.02 4.49
N PRO A 215 3.88 -5.29 3.17
CA PRO A 215 4.58 -6.40 2.53
C PRO A 215 6.09 -6.17 2.39
N LYS A 216 6.55 -4.93 2.63
CA LYS A 216 7.99 -4.58 2.67
C LYS A 216 8.55 -4.51 4.08
N GLY A 217 7.75 -4.83 5.12
CA GLY A 217 8.19 -4.76 6.52
C GLY A 217 8.48 -3.35 7.03
N LEU A 218 7.95 -2.31 6.37
CA LEU A 218 8.17 -0.92 6.76
C LEU A 218 7.32 -0.53 7.96
N ASN A 219 7.74 0.53 8.66
CA ASN A 219 7.01 1.04 9.82
C ASN A 219 6.47 2.46 9.60
N PRO A 220 5.29 2.62 8.97
CA PRO A 220 4.69 3.93 8.79
C PRO A 220 4.40 4.66 10.10
N ASN A 221 4.08 3.93 11.16
CA ASN A 221 3.78 4.53 12.46
C ASN A 221 5.01 5.20 13.09
N LYS A 222 6.22 4.63 12.92
CA LYS A 222 7.48 5.26 13.34
C LYS A 222 7.69 6.59 12.62
N ALA A 223 7.51 6.63 11.30
CA ALA A 223 7.61 7.85 10.50
C ALA A 223 6.61 8.92 10.95
N ILE A 224 5.35 8.54 11.18
CA ILE A 224 4.31 9.43 11.69
C ILE A 224 4.68 9.98 13.07
N GLY A 225 5.22 9.15 13.96
CA GLY A 225 5.71 9.55 15.29
C GLY A 225 6.81 10.62 15.18
N LYS A 226 7.75 10.46 14.25
CA LYS A 226 8.81 11.44 13.99
C LYS A 226 8.26 12.78 13.47
N ILE A 227 7.27 12.76 12.58
CA ILE A 227 6.62 14.01 12.15
C ILE A 227 5.94 14.70 13.34
N LYS A 228 5.20 13.96 14.19
CA LYS A 228 4.56 14.52 15.38
C LYS A 228 5.58 15.11 16.36
N GLU A 229 6.72 14.48 16.56
CA GLU A 229 7.82 14.99 17.39
C GLU A 229 8.35 16.33 16.84
N LEU A 230 8.57 16.43 15.52
CA LEU A 230 8.99 17.67 14.88
C LEU A 230 7.96 18.79 15.04
N MET A 231 6.66 18.48 14.94
CA MET A 231 5.59 19.44 15.19
C MET A 231 5.66 20.01 16.62
N VAL A 232 5.84 19.16 17.63
CA VAL A 232 5.96 19.58 19.04
C VAL A 232 7.19 20.46 19.24
N ARG A 233 8.36 20.05 18.72
CA ARG A 233 9.60 20.82 18.82
C ARG A 233 9.50 22.23 18.17
N ARG A 234 8.71 22.34 17.12
CA ARG A 234 8.47 23.61 16.44
C ARG A 234 7.53 24.54 17.21
N ALA A 235 6.62 24.00 18.02
CA ALA A 235 5.65 24.75 18.79
C ALA A 235 6.19 25.28 20.14
N VAL A 236 7.36 24.79 20.59
CA VAL A 236 8.08 25.21 21.80
C VAL A 236 9.26 26.12 21.44
#